data_3a3ebd1b8239e0a93bd06430be92e04a
#
_entry.id   3a3ebd1b8239e0a93bd06430be92e04a
#
_cell.length_a   1.000
_cell.length_b   1.000
_cell.length_c   1.000
_cell.angle_alpha   90.00
_cell.angle_beta   90.00
_cell.angle_gamma   90.00
#
_symmetry.space_group_name_H-M   'P 1'
#
loop_
_entity.id
_entity.type
_entity.pdbx_description
1 polymer ?
#
loop_
_entity_poly.entity_id
_entity_poly.type
_entity_poly.pdbx_seq_one_letter_code
_entity_poly.pdbx_strand_id
1 'polypeptide(L)'
;RQVYGEPDELPVTENAPIKKATSPYGNTKQINEEIVRDTVASGAPINAILLRYFNPIGAHPTALLGELPNGVPQNLIPYLTQTAIGIREKLSVFGDDYDTPDGSCIRDFINVVDLAKAHVIAIARILEKKQKDKVETFNIGTGRGVSVLELINGFEKATGVKLNYQIVGRRAGDIEKVWANPDYANNELGWKAQETLEDTLRSAWAWQLKLRERGIQ
;
A
#
# COMPACT_ATOMS: atom_id res chain seq x y z
N ARG A 1 -6.66 -2.25 -2.26
CA ARG A 1 -6.42 -3.42 -3.17
C ARG A 1 -7.20 -4.67 -2.75
N GLN A 2 -7.36 -4.93 -1.45
CA GLN A 2 -7.99 -6.16 -0.92
C GLN A 2 -9.46 -6.29 -1.31
N VAL A 3 -10.12 -5.17 -1.65
CA VAL A 3 -11.53 -5.15 -2.05
C VAL A 3 -11.77 -5.87 -3.38
N TYR A 4 -10.84 -5.78 -4.33
CA TYR A 4 -11.05 -6.34 -5.67
C TYR A 4 -10.95 -7.86 -5.75
N GLY A 5 -10.30 -8.52 -4.77
CA GLY A 5 -9.87 -9.90 -4.92
C GLY A 5 -8.73 -9.98 -5.95
N GLU A 6 -8.74 -11.02 -6.78
CA GLU A 6 -7.78 -11.18 -7.88
C GLU A 6 -8.35 -10.54 -9.15
N PRO A 7 -7.79 -9.40 -9.62
CA PRO A 7 -8.34 -8.69 -10.76
C PRO A 7 -8.07 -9.43 -12.07
N ASP A 8 -9.00 -9.29 -13.06
CA ASP A 8 -8.82 -9.85 -14.41
C ASP A 8 -7.89 -9.00 -15.27
N GLU A 9 -7.90 -7.68 -15.04
CA GLU A 9 -7.16 -6.69 -15.83
C GLU A 9 -6.30 -5.79 -14.96
N LEU A 10 -5.18 -5.38 -15.50
CA LEU A 10 -4.24 -4.45 -14.88
C LEU A 10 -3.88 -3.33 -15.87
N PRO A 11 -3.75 -2.10 -15.39
CA PRO A 11 -3.96 -1.61 -14.01
C PRO A 11 -5.44 -1.67 -13.57
N VAL A 12 -5.68 -1.87 -12.26
CA VAL A 12 -7.04 -2.00 -11.71
C VAL A 12 -7.73 -0.65 -11.68
N THR A 13 -8.92 -0.55 -12.29
CA THR A 13 -9.79 0.65 -12.22
C THR A 13 -10.82 0.52 -11.09
N GLU A 14 -11.48 1.64 -10.72
CA GLU A 14 -12.54 1.66 -9.72
C GLU A 14 -13.77 0.85 -10.14
N ASN A 15 -13.97 0.68 -11.45
CA ASN A 15 -15.08 -0.08 -12.05
C ASN A 15 -14.76 -1.58 -12.19
N ALA A 16 -13.56 -2.01 -11.84
CA ALA A 16 -13.20 -3.43 -11.88
C ALA A 16 -14.15 -4.25 -11.00
N PRO A 17 -14.59 -5.44 -11.46
CA PRO A 17 -15.47 -6.29 -10.67
C PRO A 17 -14.87 -6.64 -9.31
N ILE A 18 -15.69 -6.52 -8.26
CA ILE A 18 -15.33 -7.00 -6.92
C ILE A 18 -15.56 -8.52 -6.90
N LYS A 19 -14.47 -9.27 -6.87
CA LYS A 19 -14.51 -10.72 -6.78
C LYS A 19 -14.51 -11.19 -5.32
N LYS A 20 -14.78 -12.47 -5.13
CA LYS A 20 -14.71 -13.08 -3.81
C LYS A 20 -13.34 -12.80 -3.17
N ALA A 21 -13.36 -12.33 -1.93
CA ALA A 21 -12.14 -12.08 -1.18
C ALA A 21 -11.32 -13.36 -0.99
N THR A 22 -10.00 -13.25 -1.13
CA THR A 22 -9.06 -14.36 -0.97
C THR A 22 -8.64 -14.59 0.48
N SER A 23 -9.11 -13.73 1.40
CA SER A 23 -8.78 -13.80 2.82
C SER A 23 -9.90 -13.20 3.69
N PRO A 24 -10.02 -13.61 4.98
CA PRO A 24 -10.94 -12.97 5.92
C PRO A 24 -10.73 -11.45 6.02
N TYR A 25 -9.48 -10.99 6.03
CA TYR A 25 -9.17 -9.56 6.03
C TYR A 25 -9.70 -8.85 4.78
N GLY A 26 -9.48 -9.41 3.59
CA GLY A 26 -10.05 -8.87 2.34
C GLY A 26 -11.56 -8.78 2.38
N ASN A 27 -12.22 -9.82 2.92
CA ASN A 27 -13.68 -9.84 3.07
C ASN A 27 -14.18 -8.72 4.00
N THR A 28 -13.49 -8.44 5.11
CA THR A 28 -13.88 -7.31 5.98
C THR A 28 -13.85 -5.98 5.24
N LYS A 29 -12.96 -5.80 4.26
CA LYS A 29 -12.92 -4.56 3.45
C LYS A 29 -14.08 -4.47 2.48
N GLN A 30 -14.50 -5.58 1.87
CA GLN A 30 -15.71 -5.63 1.04
C GLN A 30 -16.95 -5.31 1.87
N ILE A 31 -17.14 -5.97 3.00
CA ILE A 31 -18.26 -5.73 3.94
C ILE A 31 -18.29 -4.27 4.40
N ASN A 32 -17.15 -3.66 4.72
CA ASN A 32 -17.10 -2.26 5.14
C ASN A 32 -17.62 -1.31 4.05
N GLU A 33 -17.28 -1.55 2.78
CA GLU A 33 -17.81 -0.74 1.68
C GLU A 33 -19.33 -0.94 1.51
N GLU A 34 -19.82 -2.18 1.62
CA GLU A 34 -21.25 -2.48 1.57
C GLU A 34 -22.01 -1.76 2.69
N ILE A 35 -21.52 -1.86 3.94
CA ILE A 35 -22.12 -1.17 5.08
C ILE A 35 -22.20 0.35 4.85
N VAL A 36 -21.13 0.98 4.33
CA VAL A 36 -21.15 2.42 4.04
C VAL A 36 -22.19 2.76 2.97
N ARG A 37 -22.24 1.99 1.87
CA ARG A 37 -23.18 2.21 0.77
C ARG A 37 -24.62 2.02 1.23
N ASP A 38 -24.92 0.97 1.97
CA ASP A 38 -26.26 0.68 2.49
C ASP A 38 -26.71 1.76 3.49
N THR A 39 -25.79 2.22 4.35
CA THR A 39 -26.06 3.31 5.29
C THR A 39 -26.45 4.60 4.56
N VAL A 40 -25.72 4.96 3.51
CA VAL A 40 -26.06 6.14 2.69
C VAL A 40 -27.36 5.92 1.91
N ALA A 41 -27.57 4.73 1.35
CA ALA A 41 -28.78 4.39 0.58
C ALA A 41 -30.03 4.38 1.46
N SER A 42 -29.93 4.04 2.75
CA SER A 42 -31.04 4.09 3.71
C SER A 42 -31.51 5.51 4.07
N GLY A 43 -30.83 6.54 3.54
CA GLY A 43 -31.19 7.95 3.76
C GLY A 43 -30.44 8.62 4.90
N ALA A 44 -29.39 8.01 5.44
CA ALA A 44 -28.54 8.66 6.42
C ALA A 44 -27.96 9.98 5.86
N PRO A 45 -27.92 11.08 6.66
CA PRO A 45 -27.47 12.39 6.19
C PRO A 45 -25.93 12.48 6.18
N ILE A 46 -25.28 11.50 5.54
CA ILE A 46 -23.83 11.42 5.40
C ILE A 46 -23.42 11.33 3.94
N ASN A 47 -22.24 11.85 3.63
CA ASN A 47 -21.52 11.61 2.40
C ASN A 47 -20.27 10.82 2.72
N ALA A 48 -19.82 9.99 1.78
CA ALA A 48 -18.64 9.14 1.98
C ALA A 48 -17.70 9.19 0.78
N ILE A 49 -16.39 9.05 1.05
CA ILE A 49 -15.38 8.78 0.04
C ILE A 49 -14.64 7.52 0.45
N LEU A 50 -14.64 6.52 -0.41
CA LEU A 50 -13.96 5.25 -0.24
C LEU A 50 -12.60 5.33 -0.93
N LEU A 51 -11.52 5.37 -0.15
CA LEU A 51 -10.17 5.37 -0.66
C LEU A 51 -9.62 3.94 -0.69
N ARG A 52 -9.53 3.36 -1.87
CA ARG A 52 -8.96 2.02 -2.10
C ARG A 52 -7.46 2.15 -2.33
N TYR A 53 -6.71 2.30 -1.24
CA TYR A 53 -5.26 2.43 -1.34
C TYR A 53 -4.55 1.09 -1.47
N PHE A 54 -3.41 1.10 -2.17
CA PHE A 54 -2.61 -0.10 -2.43
C PHE A 54 -1.65 -0.37 -1.27
N ASN A 55 -0.38 -0.54 -1.46
CA ASN A 55 0.54 -0.89 -0.38
C ASN A 55 1.23 0.37 0.18
N PRO A 56 0.75 0.96 1.29
CA PRO A 56 1.46 2.09 1.88
C PRO A 56 2.79 1.63 2.47
N ILE A 57 3.83 2.40 2.19
CA ILE A 57 5.18 2.18 2.68
C ILE A 57 5.85 3.52 3.01
N GLY A 58 7.04 3.47 3.59
CA GLY A 58 7.79 4.67 3.94
C GLY A 58 7.41 5.24 5.29
N ALA A 59 7.95 6.41 5.58
CA ALA A 59 7.76 7.17 6.79
C ALA A 59 7.69 8.67 6.51
N HIS A 60 7.37 9.48 7.50
CA HIS A 60 7.46 10.93 7.38
C HIS A 60 8.92 11.36 7.17
N PRO A 61 9.22 12.34 6.30
CA PRO A 61 10.60 12.76 5.99
C PRO A 61 11.43 13.19 7.21
N THR A 62 10.76 13.64 8.28
CA THR A 62 11.44 14.02 9.55
C THR A 62 11.90 12.83 10.37
N ALA A 63 11.54 11.59 10.00
CA ALA A 63 11.75 10.38 10.79
C ALA A 63 11.20 10.47 12.23
N LEU A 64 10.12 11.26 12.43
CA LEU A 64 9.41 11.34 13.71
C LEU A 64 8.18 10.44 13.77
N LEU A 65 7.66 10.06 12.60
CA LEU A 65 6.50 9.21 12.39
C LEU A 65 6.82 8.15 11.35
N GLY A 66 6.45 6.91 11.61
CA GLY A 66 6.62 5.77 10.71
C GLY A 66 5.90 4.54 11.25
N GLU A 67 5.99 3.43 10.52
CA GLU A 67 5.37 2.17 10.90
C GLU A 67 6.15 1.52 12.04
N LEU A 68 5.46 1.27 13.18
CA LEU A 68 6.00 0.59 14.35
C LEU A 68 5.07 -0.57 14.72
N PRO A 69 5.26 -1.75 14.15
CA PRO A 69 4.42 -2.90 14.45
C PRO A 69 4.70 -3.46 15.84
N ASN A 70 3.63 -3.92 16.51
CA ASN A 70 3.76 -4.68 17.74
C ASN A 70 4.20 -6.11 17.42
N GLY A 71 5.35 -6.54 17.94
CA GLY A 71 5.91 -7.87 17.72
C GLY A 71 6.51 -8.06 16.33
N VAL A 72 6.32 -9.25 15.74
CA VAL A 72 6.87 -9.59 14.42
C VAL A 72 6.12 -8.87 13.31
N PRO A 73 6.79 -8.04 12.47
CA PRO A 73 6.13 -7.36 11.37
C PRO A 73 5.48 -8.34 10.39
N GLN A 74 4.25 -8.02 9.97
CA GLN A 74 3.57 -8.74 8.91
C GLN A 74 3.72 -8.06 7.54
N ASN A 75 4.09 -6.77 7.54
CA ASN A 75 4.33 -6.00 6.33
C ASN A 75 5.80 -6.09 5.90
N LEU A 76 6.01 -6.00 4.59
CA LEU A 76 7.32 -6.19 3.97
C LEU A 76 8.35 -5.15 4.47
N ILE A 77 8.02 -3.85 4.46
CA ILE A 77 8.99 -2.79 4.75
C ILE A 77 9.51 -2.82 6.19
N PRO A 78 8.69 -2.89 7.25
CA PRO A 78 9.25 -2.98 8.60
C PRO A 78 10.03 -4.27 8.82
N TYR A 79 9.65 -5.39 8.21
CA TYR A 79 10.44 -6.61 8.27
C TYR A 79 11.81 -6.43 7.59
N LEU A 80 11.82 -5.80 6.39
CA LEU A 80 13.03 -5.50 5.61
C LEU A 80 13.97 -4.58 6.38
N THR A 81 13.46 -3.46 6.94
CA THR A 81 14.29 -2.51 7.70
C THR A 81 14.83 -3.10 8.98
N GLN A 82 14.05 -3.97 9.68
CA GLN A 82 14.53 -4.73 10.83
C GLN A 82 15.60 -5.76 10.45
N THR A 83 15.53 -6.35 9.26
CA THR A 83 16.59 -7.21 8.73
C THR A 83 17.84 -6.40 8.43
N ALA A 84 17.69 -5.26 7.75
CA ALA A 84 18.79 -4.39 7.37
C ALA A 84 19.58 -3.86 8.59
N ILE A 85 18.89 -3.61 9.72
CA ILE A 85 19.53 -3.11 10.95
C ILE A 85 20.04 -4.23 11.88
N GLY A 86 19.81 -5.51 11.53
CA GLY A 86 20.30 -6.67 12.25
C GLY A 86 19.40 -7.17 13.39
N ILE A 87 18.18 -6.66 13.53
CA ILE A 87 17.17 -7.18 14.47
C ILE A 87 16.69 -8.57 14.03
N ARG A 88 16.60 -8.78 12.70
CA ARG A 88 16.23 -10.06 12.10
C ARG A 88 17.38 -10.59 11.27
N GLU A 89 17.53 -11.90 11.28
CA GLU A 89 18.62 -12.59 10.56
C GLU A 89 18.50 -12.44 9.06
N LYS A 90 17.29 -12.66 8.51
CA LYS A 90 17.05 -12.66 7.06
C LYS A 90 15.59 -12.37 6.71
N LEU A 91 15.39 -11.80 5.52
CA LEU A 91 14.08 -11.56 4.91
C LEU A 91 13.69 -12.75 4.04
N SER A 92 12.45 -13.23 4.13
CA SER A 92 11.91 -14.25 3.21
C SER A 92 11.19 -13.60 2.03
N VAL A 93 11.60 -13.95 0.82
CA VAL A 93 10.91 -13.63 -0.44
C VAL A 93 10.06 -14.83 -0.80
N PHE A 94 8.74 -14.65 -0.87
CA PHE A 94 7.79 -15.74 -1.07
C PHE A 94 7.52 -16.00 -2.55
N GLY A 95 8.17 -17.03 -3.11
CA GLY A 95 8.08 -17.44 -4.51
C GLY A 95 9.03 -16.66 -5.42
N ASP A 96 9.55 -17.39 -6.42
CA ASP A 96 10.40 -16.90 -7.51
C ASP A 96 9.95 -17.45 -8.87
N ASP A 97 8.77 -18.05 -8.89
CA ASP A 97 8.20 -18.77 -10.02
C ASP A 97 6.85 -18.19 -10.50
N TYR A 98 6.53 -16.94 -10.10
CA TYR A 98 5.37 -16.22 -10.62
C TYR A 98 5.62 -15.75 -12.06
N ASP A 99 4.54 -15.59 -12.85
CA ASP A 99 4.61 -15.01 -14.21
C ASP A 99 4.84 -13.49 -14.14
N THR A 100 6.06 -13.12 -13.71
CA THR A 100 6.54 -11.75 -13.55
C THR A 100 8.01 -11.68 -14.02
N PRO A 101 8.55 -10.48 -14.32
CA PRO A 101 9.89 -10.35 -14.90
C PRO A 101 11.02 -10.99 -14.09
N ASP A 102 10.88 -11.06 -12.75
CA ASP A 102 11.90 -11.63 -11.86
C ASP A 102 11.37 -12.79 -11.00
N GLY A 103 10.17 -13.28 -11.30
CA GLY A 103 9.52 -14.38 -10.61
C GLY A 103 8.91 -14.03 -9.26
N SER A 104 9.13 -12.83 -8.72
CA SER A 104 8.54 -12.41 -7.44
C SER A 104 7.24 -11.62 -7.63
N CYS A 105 6.40 -11.54 -6.58
CA CYS A 105 5.13 -10.82 -6.63
C CYS A 105 5.29 -9.34 -6.93
N ILE A 106 4.36 -8.77 -7.71
CA ILE A 106 4.32 -7.34 -8.05
C ILE A 106 3.23 -6.63 -7.24
N ARG A 107 3.57 -5.46 -6.67
CA ARG A 107 2.66 -4.60 -5.89
C ARG A 107 2.83 -3.14 -6.28
N ASP A 108 1.80 -2.34 -6.04
CA ASP A 108 1.87 -0.89 -6.10
C ASP A 108 2.22 -0.38 -4.70
N PHE A 109 3.42 0.13 -4.54
CA PHE A 109 3.92 0.69 -3.29
C PHE A 109 3.79 2.21 -3.29
N ILE A 110 2.92 2.73 -2.43
CA ILE A 110 2.64 4.16 -2.31
C ILE A 110 3.29 4.74 -1.04
N ASN A 111 3.84 5.94 -1.16
CA ASN A 111 4.36 6.66 0.01
C ASN A 111 3.23 7.00 1.00
N VAL A 112 3.45 6.73 2.28
CA VAL A 112 2.45 6.96 3.33
C VAL A 112 2.06 8.43 3.47
N VAL A 113 2.97 9.38 3.16
CA VAL A 113 2.66 10.82 3.18
C VAL A 113 1.76 11.21 2.01
N ASP A 114 1.98 10.65 0.82
CA ASP A 114 1.08 10.85 -0.32
C ASP A 114 -0.31 10.28 -0.04
N LEU A 115 -0.37 9.12 0.62
CA LEU A 115 -1.64 8.55 1.09
C LEU A 115 -2.33 9.48 2.11
N ALA A 116 -1.60 10.04 3.06
CA ALA A 116 -2.14 11.00 4.04
C ALA A 116 -2.71 12.26 3.34
N LYS A 117 -1.99 12.79 2.34
CA LYS A 117 -2.49 13.89 1.50
C LYS A 117 -3.81 13.55 0.79
N ALA A 118 -3.95 12.31 0.29
CA ALA A 118 -5.21 11.86 -0.33
C ALA A 118 -6.39 11.94 0.65
N HIS A 119 -6.19 11.58 1.92
CA HIS A 119 -7.23 11.70 2.95
C HIS A 119 -7.62 13.16 3.21
N VAL A 120 -6.64 14.06 3.29
CA VAL A 120 -6.89 15.50 3.49
C VAL A 120 -7.70 16.06 2.32
N ILE A 121 -7.31 15.73 1.09
CA ILE A 121 -8.00 16.18 -0.12
C ILE A 121 -9.43 15.61 -0.18
N ALA A 122 -9.62 14.33 0.18
CA ALA A 122 -10.94 13.72 0.23
C ALA A 122 -11.87 14.40 1.25
N ILE A 123 -11.36 14.75 2.43
CA ILE A 123 -12.11 15.50 3.44
C ILE A 123 -12.47 16.90 2.91
N ALA A 124 -11.51 17.61 2.32
CA ALA A 124 -11.76 18.93 1.73
C ALA A 124 -12.84 18.87 0.65
N ARG A 125 -12.81 17.84 -0.23
CA ARG A 125 -13.83 17.62 -1.27
C ARG A 125 -15.25 17.50 -0.69
N ILE A 126 -15.40 16.78 0.43
CA ILE A 126 -16.71 16.67 1.14
C ILE A 126 -17.12 18.03 1.71
N LEU A 127 -16.25 18.71 2.45
CA LEU A 127 -16.53 19.97 3.11
C LEU A 127 -16.86 21.08 2.10
N GLU A 128 -16.21 21.08 0.96
CA GLU A 128 -16.43 22.03 -0.14
C GLU A 128 -17.61 21.66 -1.04
N LYS A 129 -18.32 20.55 -0.72
CA LYS A 129 -19.47 20.02 -1.49
C LYS A 129 -19.16 19.77 -2.97
N LYS A 130 -17.95 19.31 -3.27
CA LYS A 130 -17.48 19.01 -4.63
C LYS A 130 -17.79 17.57 -5.09
N GLN A 131 -18.40 16.76 -4.22
CA GLN A 131 -18.79 15.41 -4.58
C GLN A 131 -19.88 15.43 -5.66
N LYS A 132 -19.76 14.49 -6.61
CA LYS A 132 -20.75 14.24 -7.67
C LYS A 132 -21.83 13.27 -7.18
N ASP A 133 -21.45 12.36 -6.31
CA ASP A 133 -22.30 11.33 -5.72
C ASP A 133 -22.15 11.31 -4.21
N LYS A 134 -23.17 10.81 -3.49
CA LYS A 134 -23.12 10.65 -2.04
C LYS A 134 -22.02 9.70 -1.57
N VAL A 135 -21.67 8.74 -2.39
CA VAL A 135 -20.57 7.82 -2.17
C VAL A 135 -19.66 7.81 -3.39
N GLU A 136 -18.47 8.34 -3.25
CA GLU A 136 -17.44 8.27 -4.30
C GLU A 136 -16.36 7.25 -3.92
N THR A 137 -15.72 6.66 -4.92
CA THR A 137 -14.66 5.68 -4.73
C THR A 137 -13.45 6.07 -5.57
N PHE A 138 -12.25 6.02 -4.97
CA PHE A 138 -11.00 6.35 -5.66
C PHE A 138 -9.91 5.33 -5.36
N ASN A 139 -9.22 4.87 -6.40
CA ASN A 139 -7.99 4.10 -6.26
C ASN A 139 -6.83 5.04 -5.93
N ILE A 140 -6.14 4.75 -4.85
CA ILE A 140 -4.99 5.51 -4.38
C ILE A 140 -3.74 4.66 -4.49
N GLY A 141 -2.99 4.88 -5.55
CA GLY A 141 -1.76 4.17 -5.89
C GLY A 141 -0.88 5.00 -6.81
N THR A 142 0.28 4.48 -7.16
CA THR A 142 1.24 5.15 -8.05
C THR A 142 0.96 4.89 -9.52
N GLY A 143 0.20 3.84 -9.82
CA GLY A 143 0.02 3.33 -11.19
C GLY A 143 1.19 2.47 -11.67
N ARG A 144 2.15 2.21 -10.80
CA ARG A 144 3.33 1.39 -11.13
C ARG A 144 3.38 0.13 -10.28
N GLY A 145 3.49 -1.01 -10.94
CA GLY A 145 3.83 -2.27 -10.29
C GLY A 145 5.34 -2.36 -10.04
N VAL A 146 5.72 -2.74 -8.82
CA VAL A 146 7.11 -2.99 -8.41
C VAL A 146 7.18 -4.38 -7.81
N SER A 147 8.13 -5.19 -8.25
CA SER A 147 8.33 -6.53 -7.71
C SER A 147 9.01 -6.49 -6.34
N VAL A 148 8.91 -7.59 -5.59
CA VAL A 148 9.56 -7.69 -4.28
C VAL A 148 11.09 -7.62 -4.42
N LEU A 149 11.67 -8.28 -5.43
CA LEU A 149 13.11 -8.23 -5.68
C LEU A 149 13.55 -6.85 -6.19
N GLU A 150 12.76 -6.19 -7.04
CA GLU A 150 13.02 -4.79 -7.45
C GLU A 150 13.02 -3.85 -6.25
N LEU A 151 12.10 -4.05 -5.30
CA LEU A 151 12.03 -3.25 -4.07
C LEU A 151 13.25 -3.48 -3.17
N ILE A 152 13.72 -4.72 -3.01
CA ILE A 152 14.94 -5.06 -2.26
C ILE A 152 16.15 -4.37 -2.91
N ASN A 153 16.33 -4.52 -4.22
CA ASN A 153 17.41 -3.88 -4.96
C ASN A 153 17.35 -2.35 -4.86
N GLY A 154 16.14 -1.79 -4.93
CA GLY A 154 15.89 -0.36 -4.74
C GLY A 154 16.30 0.13 -3.35
N PHE A 155 16.01 -0.65 -2.30
CA PHE A 155 16.43 -0.34 -0.94
C PHE A 155 17.95 -0.37 -0.79
N GLU A 156 18.61 -1.42 -1.28
CA GLU A 156 20.08 -1.51 -1.24
C GLU A 156 20.74 -0.32 -1.96
N LYS A 157 20.21 0.06 -3.13
CA LYS A 157 20.71 1.21 -3.89
C LYS A 157 20.47 2.53 -3.15
N ALA A 158 19.28 2.71 -2.59
CA ALA A 158 18.90 3.95 -1.92
C ALA A 158 19.64 4.20 -0.61
N THR A 159 20.01 3.13 0.11
CA THR A 159 20.56 3.21 1.47
C THR A 159 22.03 2.81 1.57
N GLY A 160 22.57 2.09 0.57
CA GLY A 160 23.90 1.47 0.62
C GLY A 160 23.99 0.23 1.52
N VAL A 161 22.87 -0.21 2.12
CA VAL A 161 22.83 -1.35 3.05
C VAL A 161 22.45 -2.61 2.30
N LYS A 162 23.28 -3.66 2.40
CA LYS A 162 22.99 -4.97 1.82
C LYS A 162 22.00 -5.74 2.70
N LEU A 163 21.02 -6.37 2.04
CA LEU A 163 20.00 -7.18 2.69
C LEU A 163 20.35 -8.67 2.65
N ASN A 164 20.27 -9.30 3.80
CA ASN A 164 20.29 -10.76 3.87
C ASN A 164 18.86 -11.27 3.60
N TYR A 165 18.62 -11.88 2.45
CA TYR A 165 17.33 -12.48 2.11
C TYR A 165 17.49 -13.89 1.54
N GLN A 166 16.40 -14.64 1.61
CA GLN A 166 16.29 -15.96 0.98
C GLN A 166 14.96 -16.07 0.24
N ILE A 167 14.96 -16.80 -0.87
CA ILE A 167 13.73 -17.18 -1.56
C ILE A 167 13.18 -18.43 -0.88
N VAL A 168 11.89 -18.43 -0.62
CA VAL A 168 11.14 -19.54 -0.02
C VAL A 168 9.90 -19.84 -0.88
N GLY A 169 9.22 -20.95 -0.61
CA GLY A 169 7.99 -21.30 -1.34
C GLY A 169 6.92 -20.22 -1.29
N ARG A 170 6.00 -20.23 -2.26
CA ARG A 170 4.87 -19.29 -2.34
C ARG A 170 4.05 -19.30 -1.06
N ARG A 171 3.58 -18.14 -0.65
CA ARG A 171 2.66 -18.01 0.47
C ARG A 171 1.22 -18.14 -0.03
N ALA A 172 0.42 -18.97 0.64
CA ALA A 172 -0.99 -19.14 0.29
C ALA A 172 -1.77 -17.81 0.36
N GLY A 173 -2.57 -17.53 -0.68
CA GLY A 173 -3.38 -16.32 -0.80
C GLY A 173 -2.62 -15.07 -1.28
N ASP A 174 -1.34 -15.18 -1.65
CA ASP A 174 -0.65 -14.08 -2.32
C ASP A 174 -1.15 -13.94 -3.77
N ILE A 175 -1.54 -12.71 -4.13
CA ILE A 175 -1.87 -12.34 -5.50
C ILE A 175 -0.55 -12.14 -6.25
N GLU A 176 -0.43 -12.69 -7.45
CA GLU A 176 0.78 -12.61 -8.26
C GLU A 176 1.17 -11.16 -8.58
N LYS A 177 0.26 -10.39 -9.13
CA LYS A 177 0.51 -9.00 -9.55
C LYS A 177 -0.73 -8.13 -9.38
N VAL A 178 -0.55 -6.91 -8.82
CA VAL A 178 -1.63 -5.94 -8.67
C VAL A 178 -1.09 -4.52 -8.50
N TRP A 179 -1.60 -3.58 -9.32
CA TRP A 179 -1.36 -2.13 -9.21
C TRP A 179 -2.56 -1.33 -9.67
N ALA A 180 -2.67 -0.09 -9.20
CA ALA A 180 -3.79 0.79 -9.47
C ALA A 180 -3.76 1.37 -10.88
N ASN A 181 -4.94 1.70 -11.42
CA ASN A 181 -5.09 2.83 -12.32
C ASN A 181 -5.42 4.06 -11.46
N PRO A 182 -4.54 5.08 -11.33
CA PRO A 182 -4.79 6.26 -10.51
C PRO A 182 -5.46 7.40 -11.28
N ASP A 183 -5.79 7.25 -12.57
CA ASP A 183 -6.23 8.34 -13.43
C ASP A 183 -7.49 9.03 -12.90
N TYR A 184 -8.44 8.26 -12.36
CA TYR A 184 -9.65 8.84 -11.81
C TYR A 184 -9.37 9.71 -10.57
N ALA A 185 -8.51 9.26 -9.66
CA ALA A 185 -8.07 10.05 -8.52
C ALA A 185 -7.27 11.29 -8.97
N ASN A 186 -6.41 11.16 -9.99
CA ASN A 186 -5.64 12.29 -10.52
C ASN A 186 -6.57 13.38 -11.10
N ASN A 187 -7.57 12.99 -11.86
CA ASN A 187 -8.43 13.91 -12.60
C ASN A 187 -9.58 14.46 -11.74
N GLU A 188 -10.25 13.62 -10.96
CA GLU A 188 -11.47 13.98 -10.24
C GLU A 188 -11.21 14.40 -8.79
N LEU A 189 -10.32 13.70 -8.09
CA LEU A 189 -9.94 14.06 -6.72
C LEU A 189 -8.87 15.17 -6.70
N GLY A 190 -8.12 15.33 -7.82
CA GLY A 190 -7.02 16.28 -7.90
C GLY A 190 -5.79 15.84 -7.09
N TRP A 191 -5.69 14.56 -6.78
CA TRP A 191 -4.59 13.96 -6.05
C TRP A 191 -3.68 13.17 -6.98
N LYS A 192 -2.37 13.24 -6.74
CA LYS A 192 -1.37 12.46 -7.46
C LYS A 192 -0.24 12.06 -6.51
N ALA A 193 0.24 10.82 -6.62
CA ALA A 193 1.45 10.38 -5.94
C ALA A 193 2.66 11.20 -6.44
N GLN A 194 3.47 11.72 -5.54
CA GLN A 194 4.59 12.62 -5.83
C GLN A 194 5.94 12.03 -5.44
N GLU A 195 5.96 11.24 -4.36
CA GLU A 195 7.20 10.69 -3.82
C GLU A 195 7.73 9.55 -4.67
N THR A 196 9.04 9.53 -4.91
CA THR A 196 9.70 8.42 -5.61
C THR A 196 9.79 7.18 -4.72
N LEU A 197 9.94 5.99 -5.33
CA LEU A 197 10.22 4.76 -4.58
C LEU A 197 11.51 4.89 -3.78
N GLU A 198 12.54 5.51 -4.35
CA GLU A 198 13.85 5.69 -3.70
C GLU A 198 13.72 6.57 -2.44
N ASP A 199 13.05 7.73 -2.52
CA ASP A 199 12.83 8.61 -1.36
C ASP A 199 11.96 7.94 -0.31
N THR A 200 10.97 7.16 -0.73
CA THR A 200 10.11 6.39 0.15
C THR A 200 10.90 5.34 0.94
N LEU A 201 11.81 4.61 0.27
CA LEU A 201 12.66 3.62 0.93
C LEU A 201 13.70 4.27 1.87
N ARG A 202 14.25 5.42 1.49
CA ARG A 202 15.13 6.22 2.36
C ARG A 202 14.40 6.68 3.63
N SER A 203 13.15 7.13 3.49
CA SER A 203 12.36 7.57 4.65
C SER A 203 12.07 6.44 5.63
N ALA A 204 11.75 5.24 5.12
CA ALA A 204 11.57 4.04 5.95
C ALA A 204 12.84 3.67 6.70
N TRP A 205 14.00 3.76 6.02
CA TRP A 205 15.30 3.49 6.65
C TRP A 205 15.65 4.54 7.72
N ALA A 206 15.44 5.82 7.42
CA ALA A 206 15.67 6.90 8.39
C ALA A 206 14.82 6.72 9.66
N TRP A 207 13.56 6.29 9.51
CA TRP A 207 12.69 5.94 10.63
C TRP A 207 13.25 4.78 11.46
N GLN A 208 13.70 3.70 10.82
CA GLN A 208 14.29 2.56 11.52
C GLN A 208 15.56 2.93 12.29
N LEU A 209 16.41 3.79 11.72
CA LEU A 209 17.59 4.32 12.40
C LEU A 209 17.18 5.14 13.63
N LYS A 210 16.12 5.94 13.50
CA LYS A 210 15.60 6.76 14.61
C LYS A 210 15.01 5.92 15.75
N LEU A 211 14.36 4.81 15.44
CA LEU A 211 13.89 3.85 16.43
C LEU A 211 15.07 3.28 17.23
N ARG A 212 16.13 2.86 16.53
CA ARG A 212 17.35 2.34 17.18
C ARG A 212 17.98 3.38 18.11
N GLU A 213 18.12 4.64 17.68
CA GLU A 213 18.64 5.74 18.51
C GLU A 213 17.82 5.92 19.79
N ARG A 214 16.51 5.67 19.75
CA ARG A 214 15.59 5.77 20.89
C ARG A 214 15.52 4.51 21.74
N GLY A 215 16.26 3.45 21.39
CA GLY A 215 16.20 2.15 22.07
C GLY A 215 14.88 1.40 21.86
N ILE A 216 14.14 1.72 20.80
CA ILE A 216 12.87 1.07 20.44
C ILE A 216 13.18 -0.02 19.41
N GLN A 217 12.76 -1.27 19.72
CA GLN A 217 12.95 -2.44 18.85
C GLN A 217 11.61 -3.06 18.44
#